data_5a18306a85a391ba929998bc4a43341e
#
_entry.id   5a18306a85a391ba929998bc4a43341e
#
_cell.length_a   1.000
_cell.length_b   1.000
_cell.length_c   1.000
_cell.angle_alpha   90.00
_cell.angle_beta   90.00
_cell.angle_gamma   90.00
#
_symmetry.space_group_name_H-M   'P 1'
#
loop_
_entity.id
_entity.type
_entity.pdbx_description
1 polymer ?
#
loop_
_entity_poly.entity_id
_entity_poly.type
_entity_poly.pdbx_seq_one_letter_code
_entity_poly.pdbx_strand_id
1 'polypeptide(L)'
;KDVIVVDGREIEVSIVDAANPAVFLRAEDVGLKGTELPNQVDKKILEKLEKIRSKAAEMCGLVEKAEEATVKSPHFPFIAVVSEKEDYVTVQGKIVKKEDYTVLARLFSLQQMHHAYPVTGAICTASAAKIPGTIVNELSEDRGELVVIGHPKGLIDVKIKTKQINGETVIETATIGRTARKLMSGTAYYIE
;
A
#
# COMPACT_ATOMS: atom_id res chain seq x y z
N LYS A 1 -2.11 6.38 -14.78
CA LYS A 1 -1.37 7.22 -13.83
C LYS A 1 -1.87 8.64 -13.89
N ASP A 2 -1.84 9.32 -12.76
CA ASP A 2 -2.23 10.72 -12.59
C ASP A 2 -1.04 11.52 -12.07
N VAL A 3 -1.17 12.86 -12.04
CA VAL A 3 -0.15 13.76 -11.49
C VAL A 3 -0.78 14.59 -10.38
N ILE A 4 -0.11 14.63 -9.23
CA ILE A 4 -0.48 15.48 -8.10
C ILE A 4 0.60 16.53 -7.90
N VAL A 5 0.20 17.82 -7.82
CA VAL A 5 1.13 18.92 -7.54
C VAL A 5 1.14 19.21 -6.05
N VAL A 6 2.31 19.09 -5.42
CA VAL A 6 2.55 19.42 -4.00
C VAL A 6 3.81 20.25 -3.88
N ASP A 7 3.69 21.39 -3.18
CA ASP A 7 4.79 22.34 -2.95
C ASP A 7 5.53 22.74 -4.26
N GLY A 8 4.76 22.90 -5.36
CA GLY A 8 5.26 23.29 -6.68
C GLY A 8 5.96 22.17 -7.46
N ARG A 9 5.90 20.92 -7.00
CA ARG A 9 6.45 19.74 -7.68
C ARG A 9 5.34 18.82 -8.16
N GLU A 10 5.47 18.36 -9.39
CA GLU A 10 4.64 17.31 -9.95
C GLU A 10 5.12 15.94 -9.44
N ILE A 11 4.18 15.13 -8.98
CA ILE A 11 4.42 13.77 -8.48
C ILE A 11 3.48 12.83 -9.24
N GLU A 12 4.07 11.87 -9.94
CA GLU A 12 3.30 10.83 -10.61
C GLU A 12 2.72 9.87 -9.57
N VAL A 13 1.45 9.53 -9.71
CA VAL A 13 0.75 8.62 -8.81
C VAL A 13 -0.10 7.62 -9.59
N SER A 14 -0.42 6.50 -8.95
CA SER A 14 -1.47 5.58 -9.39
C SER A 14 -2.50 5.47 -8.28
N ILE A 15 -3.77 5.75 -8.60
CA ILE A 15 -4.87 5.60 -7.65
C ILE A 15 -5.63 4.33 -8.03
N VAL A 16 -5.75 3.41 -7.09
CA VAL A 16 -6.43 2.12 -7.29
C VAL A 16 -7.38 1.87 -6.13
N ASP A 17 -8.59 1.41 -6.43
CA ASP A 17 -9.57 0.98 -5.43
C ASP A 17 -9.83 -0.52 -5.61
N ALA A 18 -9.27 -1.30 -4.67
CA ALA A 18 -9.49 -2.74 -4.58
C ALA A 18 -9.48 -3.12 -3.09
N ALA A 19 -10.64 -3.45 -2.54
CA ALA A 19 -10.95 -3.62 -1.12
C ALA A 19 -10.94 -2.30 -0.33
N ASN A 20 -9.93 -1.45 -0.48
CA ASN A 20 -9.89 -0.07 -0.01
C ASN A 20 -9.05 0.77 -0.98
N PRO A 21 -9.40 2.03 -1.22
CA PRO A 21 -8.63 2.89 -2.10
C PRO A 21 -7.25 3.19 -1.54
N ALA A 22 -6.26 3.20 -2.45
CA ALA A 22 -4.89 3.57 -2.16
C ALA A 22 -4.29 4.40 -3.29
N VAL A 23 -3.44 5.36 -2.93
CA VAL A 23 -2.58 6.11 -3.83
C VAL A 23 -1.15 5.60 -3.69
N PHE A 24 -0.56 5.25 -4.83
CA PHE A 24 0.80 4.72 -4.94
C PHE A 24 1.69 5.73 -5.64
N LEU A 25 2.91 5.89 -5.14
CA LEU A 25 3.95 6.72 -5.73
C LEU A 25 5.33 6.09 -5.53
N ARG A 26 6.32 6.59 -6.27
CA ARG A 26 7.70 6.12 -6.10
C ARG A 26 8.28 6.67 -4.81
N ALA A 27 9.03 5.85 -4.09
CA ALA A 27 9.66 6.26 -2.83
C ALA A 27 10.63 7.44 -3.03
N GLU A 28 11.37 7.45 -4.12
CA GLU A 28 12.34 8.49 -4.47
C GLU A 28 11.71 9.87 -4.65
N ASP A 29 10.47 9.97 -5.14
CA ASP A 29 9.76 11.25 -5.36
C ASP A 29 9.49 12.00 -4.05
N VAL A 30 9.51 11.29 -2.94
CA VAL A 30 9.33 11.87 -1.60
C VAL A 30 10.61 11.82 -0.74
N GLY A 31 11.73 11.36 -1.32
CA GLY A 31 13.03 11.29 -0.64
C GLY A 31 13.19 10.06 0.25
N LEU A 32 12.43 9.00 -0.01
CA LEU A 32 12.56 7.70 0.63
C LEU A 32 13.28 6.71 -0.30
N LYS A 33 13.88 5.67 0.28
CA LYS A 33 14.43 4.51 -0.44
C LYS A 33 13.42 3.38 -0.62
N GLY A 34 12.40 3.32 0.26
CA GLY A 34 11.44 2.23 0.31
C GLY A 34 11.80 1.12 1.30
N THR A 35 12.97 1.17 1.91
CA THR A 35 13.44 0.22 2.93
C THR A 35 13.30 0.72 4.36
N GLU A 36 12.87 1.96 4.54
CA GLU A 36 12.77 2.59 5.86
C GLU A 36 11.88 1.80 6.81
N LEU A 37 12.24 1.88 8.10
CA LEU A 37 11.41 1.43 9.20
C LEU A 37 10.55 2.60 9.74
N PRO A 38 9.47 2.34 10.49
CA PRO A 38 8.56 3.39 10.96
C PRO A 38 9.22 4.54 11.71
N ASN A 39 10.27 4.25 12.47
CA ASN A 39 11.04 5.25 13.25
C ASN A 39 12.10 6.01 12.43
N GLN A 40 12.26 5.71 11.15
CA GLN A 40 13.25 6.31 10.26
C GLN A 40 12.65 7.36 9.31
N VAL A 41 11.32 7.53 9.33
CA VAL A 41 10.63 8.52 8.49
C VAL A 41 10.45 9.80 9.27
N ASP A 42 11.01 10.88 8.76
CA ASP A 42 10.92 12.18 9.43
C ASP A 42 9.54 12.84 9.24
N LYS A 43 9.25 13.82 10.09
CA LYS A 43 7.97 14.53 10.11
C LYS A 43 7.70 15.28 8.80
N LYS A 44 8.71 15.83 8.14
CA LYS A 44 8.52 16.58 6.89
C LYS A 44 8.07 15.67 5.75
N ILE A 45 8.60 14.43 5.71
CA ILE A 45 8.17 13.43 4.74
C ILE A 45 6.72 13.03 5.02
N LEU A 46 6.35 12.78 6.30
CA LEU A 46 4.97 12.45 6.68
C LEU A 46 3.99 13.57 6.30
N GLU A 47 4.35 14.84 6.52
CA GLU A 47 3.56 16.00 6.12
C GLU A 47 3.41 16.07 4.58
N LYS A 48 4.47 15.79 3.82
CA LYS A 48 4.42 15.75 2.36
C LYS A 48 3.51 14.62 1.86
N LEU A 49 3.64 13.43 2.44
CA LEU A 49 2.77 12.28 2.12
C LEU A 49 1.31 12.60 2.43
N GLU A 50 1.02 13.25 3.57
CA GLU A 50 -0.36 13.65 3.90
C GLU A 50 -0.93 14.65 2.90
N LYS A 51 -0.15 15.62 2.41
CA LYS A 51 -0.60 16.54 1.34
C LYS A 51 -0.94 15.79 0.06
N ILE A 52 -0.14 14.79 -0.34
CA ILE A 52 -0.39 13.97 -1.53
C ILE A 52 -1.68 13.15 -1.31
N ARG A 53 -1.80 12.48 -0.16
CA ARG A 53 -2.96 11.68 0.21
C ARG A 53 -4.25 12.50 0.20
N SER A 54 -4.18 13.71 0.76
CA SER A 54 -5.33 14.63 0.82
C SER A 54 -5.82 15.04 -0.56
N LYS A 55 -4.92 15.33 -1.49
CA LYS A 55 -5.27 15.61 -2.90
C LYS A 55 -5.83 14.37 -3.59
N ALA A 56 -5.27 13.20 -3.34
CA ALA A 56 -5.83 11.96 -3.85
C ALA A 56 -7.24 11.68 -3.28
N ALA A 57 -7.51 12.02 -2.01
CA ALA A 57 -8.84 11.90 -1.41
C ALA A 57 -9.88 12.79 -2.12
N GLU A 58 -9.51 14.02 -2.49
CA GLU A 58 -10.33 14.92 -3.30
C GLU A 58 -10.57 14.34 -4.70
N MET A 59 -9.52 13.86 -5.38
CA MET A 59 -9.64 13.22 -6.70
C MET A 59 -10.54 11.97 -6.68
N CYS A 60 -10.55 11.22 -5.59
CA CYS A 60 -11.43 10.05 -5.38
C CYS A 60 -12.86 10.44 -4.99
N GLY A 61 -13.16 11.70 -4.75
CA GLY A 61 -14.48 12.15 -4.26
C GLY A 61 -14.79 11.76 -2.81
N LEU A 62 -13.75 11.40 -2.02
CA LEU A 62 -13.92 11.09 -0.60
C LEU A 62 -14.13 12.34 0.25
N VAL A 63 -13.66 13.47 -0.23
CA VAL A 63 -13.86 14.80 0.35
C VAL A 63 -14.08 15.80 -0.79
N GLU A 64 -14.72 16.94 -0.49
CA GLU A 64 -14.93 18.01 -1.45
C GLU A 64 -13.65 18.83 -1.70
N LYS A 65 -12.81 18.97 -0.68
CA LYS A 65 -11.53 19.71 -0.73
C LYS A 65 -10.45 18.95 0.01
N ALA A 66 -9.23 18.98 -0.55
CA ALA A 66 -8.08 18.27 0.02
C ALA A 66 -7.80 18.64 1.48
N GLU A 67 -7.99 19.92 1.88
CA GLU A 67 -7.74 20.40 3.22
C GLU A 67 -8.62 19.73 4.30
N GLU A 68 -9.75 19.16 3.89
CA GLU A 68 -10.69 18.47 4.79
C GLU A 68 -10.31 17.02 5.04
N ALA A 69 -9.46 16.44 4.18
CA ALA A 69 -9.21 15.00 4.13
C ALA A 69 -8.65 14.44 5.45
N THR A 70 -7.76 15.17 6.11
CA THR A 70 -7.17 14.75 7.39
C THR A 70 -8.23 14.54 8.49
N VAL A 71 -9.34 15.29 8.44
CA VAL A 71 -10.41 15.21 9.44
C VAL A 71 -11.56 14.32 8.96
N LYS A 72 -12.03 14.51 7.72
CA LYS A 72 -13.23 13.82 7.21
C LYS A 72 -12.94 12.41 6.68
N SER A 73 -11.73 12.16 6.18
CA SER A 73 -11.30 10.87 5.66
C SER A 73 -9.87 10.52 6.10
N PRO A 74 -9.62 10.35 7.41
CA PRO A 74 -8.27 10.20 7.95
C PRO A 74 -7.60 8.88 7.55
N HIS A 75 -8.37 7.86 7.20
CA HIS A 75 -7.87 6.53 6.85
C HIS A 75 -7.67 6.33 5.35
N PHE A 76 -8.51 6.97 4.50
CA PHE A 76 -8.57 6.69 3.08
C PHE A 76 -8.44 7.95 2.21
N PRO A 77 -7.85 7.79 1.01
CA PRO A 77 -7.16 6.59 0.55
C PRO A 77 -5.94 6.30 1.44
N PHE A 78 -5.51 5.04 1.49
CA PHE A 78 -4.16 4.74 1.96
C PHE A 78 -3.15 5.44 1.06
N ILE A 79 -1.94 5.73 1.56
CA ILE A 79 -0.84 6.16 0.73
C ILE A 79 0.30 5.16 0.88
N ALA A 80 0.85 4.69 -0.23
CA ALA A 80 1.95 3.74 -0.23
C ALA A 80 3.06 4.17 -1.16
N VAL A 81 4.29 4.17 -0.67
CA VAL A 81 5.48 4.32 -1.51
C VAL A 81 5.97 2.96 -1.97
N VAL A 82 6.37 2.88 -3.22
CA VAL A 82 6.89 1.68 -3.88
C VAL A 82 8.28 1.98 -4.42
N SER A 83 9.18 1.03 -4.38
CA SER A 83 10.56 1.19 -4.87
C SER A 83 11.07 -0.06 -5.57
N GLU A 84 12.22 0.08 -6.24
CA GLU A 84 12.99 -1.06 -6.72
C GLU A 84 13.30 -2.01 -5.56
N LYS A 85 13.41 -3.30 -5.90
CA LYS A 85 13.68 -4.35 -4.92
C LYS A 85 15.14 -4.31 -4.47
N GLU A 86 15.34 -4.29 -3.17
CA GLU A 86 16.66 -4.44 -2.54
C GLU A 86 16.57 -5.22 -1.23
N ASP A 87 17.69 -5.75 -0.75
CA ASP A 87 17.75 -6.41 0.56
C ASP A 87 17.43 -5.38 1.65
N TYR A 88 16.58 -5.75 2.61
CA TYR A 88 16.28 -4.86 3.74
C TYR A 88 16.21 -5.60 5.07
N VAL A 89 16.29 -4.83 6.15
CA VAL A 89 16.19 -5.35 7.52
C VAL A 89 14.80 -5.01 8.08
N THR A 90 14.14 -6.00 8.68
CA THR A 90 12.82 -5.81 9.30
C THR A 90 12.94 -5.15 10.68
N VAL A 91 11.80 -4.70 11.25
CA VAL A 91 11.74 -4.18 12.64
C VAL A 91 12.21 -5.18 13.70
N GLN A 92 12.31 -6.47 13.36
CA GLN A 92 12.81 -7.54 14.24
C GLN A 92 14.28 -7.88 13.98
N GLY A 93 14.98 -7.14 13.10
CA GLY A 93 16.37 -7.38 12.74
C GLY A 93 16.59 -8.52 11.74
N LYS A 94 15.53 -9.12 11.19
CA LYS A 94 15.65 -10.18 10.18
C LYS A 94 15.95 -9.56 8.81
N ILE A 95 16.94 -10.10 8.10
CA ILE A 95 17.22 -9.72 6.70
C ILE A 95 16.21 -10.42 5.80
N VAL A 96 15.58 -9.64 4.91
CA VAL A 96 14.73 -10.11 3.81
C VAL A 96 15.49 -9.84 2.52
N LYS A 97 15.63 -10.87 1.70
CA LYS A 97 16.32 -10.79 0.42
C LYS A 97 15.37 -10.31 -0.67
N LYS A 98 15.90 -9.54 -1.63
CA LYS A 98 15.10 -9.05 -2.76
C LYS A 98 14.51 -10.16 -3.63
N GLU A 99 15.07 -11.36 -3.60
CA GLU A 99 14.57 -12.55 -4.28
C GLU A 99 13.31 -13.14 -3.61
N ASP A 100 13.09 -12.85 -2.32
CA ASP A 100 12.00 -13.44 -1.52
C ASP A 100 10.64 -12.78 -1.80
N TYR A 101 10.60 -11.63 -2.49
CA TYR A 101 9.37 -10.88 -2.71
C TYR A 101 9.28 -10.30 -4.13
N THR A 102 8.10 -9.84 -4.53
CA THR A 102 7.83 -9.32 -5.88
C THR A 102 7.77 -7.81 -5.93
N VAL A 103 7.38 -7.15 -4.84
CA VAL A 103 7.26 -5.69 -4.73
C VAL A 103 7.67 -5.20 -3.35
N LEU A 104 8.44 -4.13 -3.29
CA LEU A 104 8.82 -3.45 -2.05
C LEU A 104 7.92 -2.25 -1.82
N ALA A 105 7.20 -2.25 -0.69
CA ALA A 105 6.26 -1.18 -0.39
C ALA A 105 6.26 -0.77 1.09
N ARG A 106 5.98 0.51 1.34
CA ARG A 106 5.74 1.09 2.66
C ARG A 106 4.40 1.81 2.63
N LEU A 107 3.45 1.35 3.42
CA LEU A 107 2.12 1.92 3.49
C LEU A 107 1.97 2.81 4.72
N PHE A 108 1.30 3.95 4.51
CA PHE A 108 1.03 4.93 5.57
C PHE A 108 -0.49 5.10 5.72
N SER A 109 -0.90 5.26 6.95
CA SER A 109 -2.27 5.58 7.36
C SER A 109 -2.22 6.40 8.64
N LEU A 110 -3.17 7.29 8.84
CA LEU A 110 -3.19 8.18 10.00
C LEU A 110 -1.86 8.93 10.20
N GLN A 111 -1.26 9.40 9.10
CA GLN A 111 0.00 10.16 9.06
C GLN A 111 1.20 9.44 9.67
N GLN A 112 1.20 8.11 9.64
CA GLN A 112 2.33 7.31 10.12
C GLN A 112 2.50 6.04 9.27
N MET A 113 3.74 5.54 9.20
CA MET A 113 4.01 4.28 8.53
C MET A 113 3.41 3.13 9.32
N HIS A 114 2.69 2.24 8.64
CA HIS A 114 2.18 1.02 9.24
C HIS A 114 3.32 0.06 9.60
N HIS A 115 3.34 -0.46 10.82
CA HIS A 115 4.39 -1.34 11.31
C HIS A 115 4.50 -2.68 10.56
N ALA A 116 3.41 -3.13 9.97
CA ALA A 116 3.34 -4.29 9.08
C ALA A 116 2.73 -3.85 7.74
N TYR A 117 1.69 -4.53 7.28
CA TYR A 117 0.91 -4.13 6.11
C TYR A 117 -0.56 -4.48 6.36
N PRO A 118 -1.52 -3.55 6.17
CA PRO A 118 -2.95 -3.85 6.34
C PRO A 118 -3.40 -4.85 5.29
N VAL A 119 -4.30 -5.76 5.64
CA VAL A 119 -4.80 -6.80 4.72
C VAL A 119 -5.45 -6.18 3.47
N THR A 120 -6.31 -5.20 3.64
CA THR A 120 -6.97 -4.52 2.52
C THR A 120 -6.00 -3.69 1.69
N GLY A 121 -4.99 -3.09 2.32
CA GLY A 121 -3.88 -2.44 1.63
C GLY A 121 -3.03 -3.44 0.82
N ALA A 122 -2.79 -4.65 1.36
CA ALA A 122 -2.08 -5.70 0.65
C ALA A 122 -2.86 -6.19 -0.59
N ILE A 123 -4.18 -6.35 -0.45
CA ILE A 123 -5.05 -6.70 -1.58
C ILE A 123 -4.99 -5.60 -2.65
N CYS A 124 -5.10 -4.33 -2.26
CA CYS A 124 -5.02 -3.21 -3.19
C CYS A 124 -3.66 -3.12 -3.90
N THR A 125 -2.55 -3.24 -3.15
CA THR A 125 -1.20 -3.24 -3.70
C THR A 125 -0.99 -4.41 -4.67
N ALA A 126 -1.42 -5.61 -4.29
CA ALA A 126 -1.30 -6.79 -5.15
C ALA A 126 -2.17 -6.70 -6.41
N SER A 127 -3.36 -6.10 -6.31
CA SER A 127 -4.21 -5.80 -7.46
C SER A 127 -3.54 -4.79 -8.39
N ALA A 128 -3.00 -3.70 -7.84
CA ALA A 128 -2.27 -2.70 -8.60
C ALA A 128 -1.05 -3.30 -9.33
N ALA A 129 -0.33 -4.25 -8.71
CA ALA A 129 0.78 -4.97 -9.34
C ALA A 129 0.36 -5.76 -10.59
N LYS A 130 -0.93 -6.12 -10.72
CA LYS A 130 -1.48 -6.85 -11.88
C LYS A 130 -2.18 -5.96 -12.90
N ILE A 131 -2.32 -4.67 -12.62
CA ILE A 131 -2.92 -3.70 -13.55
C ILE A 131 -1.81 -3.01 -14.33
N PRO A 132 -1.68 -3.27 -15.65
CA PRO A 132 -0.65 -2.67 -16.49
C PRO A 132 -0.66 -1.14 -16.44
N GLY A 133 0.52 -0.54 -16.40
CA GLY A 133 0.70 0.91 -16.39
C GLY A 133 0.53 1.59 -15.03
N THR A 134 0.26 0.86 -13.95
CA THR A 134 0.36 1.43 -12.59
C THR A 134 1.83 1.45 -12.15
N ILE A 135 2.20 2.38 -11.26
CA ILE A 135 3.54 2.45 -10.65
C ILE A 135 3.89 1.13 -9.95
N VAL A 136 2.92 0.49 -9.30
CA VAL A 136 3.13 -0.79 -8.63
C VAL A 136 3.47 -1.89 -9.63
N ASN A 137 2.76 -1.94 -10.79
CA ASN A 137 3.04 -2.91 -11.85
C ASN A 137 4.43 -2.72 -12.45
N GLU A 138 4.85 -1.47 -12.69
CA GLU A 138 6.17 -1.14 -13.25
C GLU A 138 7.33 -1.58 -12.34
N LEU A 139 7.15 -1.50 -11.01
CA LEU A 139 8.16 -1.83 -10.01
C LEU A 139 8.02 -3.25 -9.43
N SER A 140 7.06 -4.03 -9.95
CA SER A 140 6.81 -5.40 -9.49
C SER A 140 7.43 -6.44 -10.42
N GLU A 141 8.00 -7.49 -9.83
CA GLU A 141 8.35 -8.71 -10.56
C GLU A 141 7.09 -9.57 -10.77
N ASP A 142 6.85 -10.01 -12.00
CA ASP A 142 5.73 -10.90 -12.28
C ASP A 142 6.06 -12.36 -11.89
N ARG A 143 5.29 -12.93 -10.96
CA ARG A 143 5.33 -14.34 -10.56
C ARG A 143 3.95 -14.99 -10.72
N GLY A 144 3.29 -14.77 -11.85
CA GLY A 144 1.96 -15.29 -12.13
C GLY A 144 0.91 -14.72 -11.16
N GLU A 145 0.08 -15.55 -10.55
CA GLU A 145 -0.96 -15.09 -9.61
C GLU A 145 -0.40 -14.58 -8.28
N LEU A 146 0.82 -14.98 -7.91
CA LEU A 146 1.39 -14.67 -6.60
C LEU A 146 2.06 -13.30 -6.59
N VAL A 147 1.64 -12.44 -5.66
CA VAL A 147 2.29 -11.18 -5.32
C VAL A 147 2.75 -11.25 -3.86
N VAL A 148 4.07 -11.12 -3.66
CA VAL A 148 4.66 -11.08 -2.32
C VAL A 148 5.15 -9.68 -2.06
N ILE A 149 4.61 -9.03 -1.03
CA ILE A 149 4.94 -7.65 -0.66
C ILE A 149 5.97 -7.67 0.46
N GLY A 150 7.13 -7.05 0.22
CA GLY A 150 8.12 -6.75 1.24
C GLY A 150 7.72 -5.52 2.05
N HIS A 151 7.61 -5.67 3.39
CA HIS A 151 7.14 -4.61 4.29
C HIS A 151 7.93 -4.58 5.61
N PRO A 152 7.79 -3.56 6.49
CA PRO A 152 8.66 -3.38 7.67
C PRO A 152 8.77 -4.59 8.59
N LYS A 153 7.77 -5.46 8.66
CA LYS A 153 7.75 -6.63 9.55
C LYS A 153 8.07 -7.95 8.85
N GLY A 154 8.30 -7.95 7.54
CA GLY A 154 8.61 -9.16 6.75
C GLY A 154 7.89 -9.19 5.42
N LEU A 155 7.19 -10.28 5.15
CA LEU A 155 6.52 -10.55 3.89
C LEU A 155 5.03 -10.81 4.10
N ILE A 156 4.23 -10.42 3.13
CA ILE A 156 2.81 -10.78 3.04
C ILE A 156 2.50 -11.18 1.60
N ASP A 157 1.93 -12.35 1.42
CA ASP A 157 1.59 -12.91 0.13
C ASP A 157 0.09 -12.80 -0.16
N VAL A 158 -0.22 -12.42 -1.39
CA VAL A 158 -1.57 -12.30 -1.93
C VAL A 158 -1.62 -13.01 -3.27
N LYS A 159 -2.61 -13.85 -3.49
CA LYS A 159 -2.89 -14.42 -4.82
C LYS A 159 -3.96 -13.59 -5.51
N ILE A 160 -3.65 -13.11 -6.70
CA ILE A 160 -4.56 -12.32 -7.54
C ILE A 160 -4.82 -13.09 -8.83
N LYS A 161 -6.09 -13.44 -9.07
CA LYS A 161 -6.54 -13.91 -10.37
C LYS A 161 -7.10 -12.76 -11.16
N THR A 162 -6.65 -12.67 -12.40
CA THR A 162 -7.12 -11.66 -13.35
C THR A 162 -7.73 -12.33 -14.57
N LYS A 163 -8.61 -11.60 -15.25
CA LYS A 163 -9.09 -11.94 -16.60
C LYS A 163 -9.05 -10.70 -17.48
N GLN A 164 -8.94 -10.92 -18.78
CA GLN A 164 -9.05 -9.84 -19.75
C GLN A 164 -10.51 -9.73 -20.22
N ILE A 165 -11.09 -8.54 -20.11
CA ILE A 165 -12.41 -8.21 -20.63
C ILE A 165 -12.28 -6.96 -21.48
N ASN A 166 -12.59 -7.05 -22.78
CA ASN A 166 -12.50 -5.95 -23.72
C ASN A 166 -11.11 -5.24 -23.74
N GLY A 167 -10.03 -5.99 -23.48
CA GLY A 167 -8.66 -5.43 -23.43
C GLY A 167 -8.28 -4.82 -22.08
N GLU A 168 -9.17 -4.81 -21.11
CA GLU A 168 -8.91 -4.34 -19.75
C GLU A 168 -8.63 -5.50 -18.79
N THR A 169 -7.70 -5.29 -17.87
CA THR A 169 -7.40 -6.25 -16.80
C THR A 169 -8.39 -6.09 -15.67
N VAL A 170 -9.19 -7.13 -15.44
CA VAL A 170 -10.17 -7.19 -14.35
C VAL A 170 -9.68 -8.15 -13.28
N ILE A 171 -9.72 -7.72 -12.03
CA ILE A 171 -9.43 -8.56 -10.86
C ILE A 171 -10.65 -9.47 -10.63
N GLU A 172 -10.44 -10.77 -10.74
CA GLU A 172 -11.49 -11.77 -10.52
C GLU A 172 -11.57 -12.22 -9.06
N THR A 173 -10.41 -12.51 -8.47
CA THR A 173 -10.32 -12.86 -7.05
C THR A 173 -9.03 -12.36 -6.44
N ALA A 174 -9.10 -12.02 -5.15
CA ALA A 174 -7.94 -11.76 -4.29
C ALA A 174 -8.00 -12.68 -3.07
N THR A 175 -6.95 -13.46 -2.85
CA THR A 175 -6.86 -14.42 -1.74
C THR A 175 -5.63 -14.13 -0.90
N ILE A 176 -5.81 -13.98 0.40
CA ILE A 176 -4.74 -13.76 1.36
C ILE A 176 -4.77 -14.82 2.45
N GLY A 177 -3.61 -15.40 2.74
CA GLY A 177 -3.43 -16.34 3.84
C GLY A 177 -3.39 -15.65 5.19
N ARG A 178 -4.03 -16.24 6.19
CA ARG A 178 -3.94 -15.79 7.59
C ARG A 178 -3.66 -16.98 8.48
N THR A 179 -2.83 -16.76 9.49
CA THR A 179 -2.58 -17.74 10.54
C THR A 179 -3.46 -17.44 11.74
N ALA A 180 -3.97 -18.48 12.39
CA ALA A 180 -4.70 -18.37 13.64
C ALA A 180 -4.19 -19.40 14.64
N ARG A 181 -4.14 -19.00 15.90
CA ARG A 181 -3.77 -19.88 17.01
C ARG A 181 -4.87 -19.78 18.08
N LYS A 182 -5.39 -20.93 18.51
CA LYS A 182 -6.34 -20.97 19.65
C LYS A 182 -5.60 -20.50 20.91
N LEU A 183 -6.06 -19.42 21.52
CA LEU A 183 -5.51 -18.86 22.74
C LEU A 183 -6.27 -19.30 23.97
N MET A 184 -7.60 -19.47 23.85
CA MET A 184 -8.48 -19.89 24.94
C MET A 184 -9.75 -20.50 24.40
N SER A 185 -10.51 -21.18 25.23
CA SER A 185 -11.92 -21.49 25.02
C SER A 185 -12.70 -21.30 26.32
N GLY A 186 -13.93 -20.87 26.20
CA GLY A 186 -14.80 -20.58 27.35
C GLY A 186 -16.23 -20.34 26.91
N THR A 187 -17.11 -20.04 27.87
CA THR A 187 -18.52 -19.71 27.64
C THR A 187 -18.70 -18.20 27.71
N ALA A 188 -19.38 -17.63 26.73
CA ALA A 188 -19.85 -16.24 26.76
C ALA A 188 -21.34 -16.21 27.09
N TYR A 189 -21.73 -15.30 27.96
CA TYR A 189 -23.13 -15.03 28.28
C TYR A 189 -23.55 -13.74 27.60
N TYR A 190 -24.72 -13.71 26.99
CA TYR A 190 -25.29 -12.51 26.38
C TYR A 190 -26.75 -12.36 26.82
N ILE A 191 -27.26 -11.12 26.76
CA ILE A 191 -28.66 -10.77 27.03
C ILE A 191 -29.37 -10.77 25.68
N GLU A 192 -30.50 -11.47 25.58
CA GLU A 192 -31.39 -11.43 24.41
C GLU A 192 -32.18 -10.14 24.34
#